data_fd0d93175b04cd040d3c1f8b6f399d33
#
_entry.id   fd0d93175b04cd040d3c1f8b6f399d33
#
_cell.length_a   1.000
_cell.length_b   1.000
_cell.length_c   1.000
_cell.angle_alpha   90.00
_cell.angle_beta   90.00
_cell.angle_gamma   90.00
#
_symmetry.space_group_name_H-M   'P 1'
#
loop_
_entity.id
_entity.type
_entity.pdbx_description
1 polymer ?
#
loop_
_entity_poly.entity_id
_entity_poly.type
_entity_poly.pdbx_seq_one_letter_code
_entity_poly.pdbx_strand_id
1 'polypeptide(L)'
;MLSDLLDEFKEGMEEPAAAGDDDPDTHYNLGVAFREMGLLDEAIGELQKVCRALDNGVPFSQPIQAYTWLAQCLVDKGAAQAAVRWYEKALHVKGISDDSKLAVYYDMANAFEAAGNKNAALDNFMEVYGSNIDYRDVADRIRSLRK
;
A
#
# COMPACT_ATOMS: atom_id res chain seq x y z
N MET A 1 -17.92 -6.43 21.72
CA MET A 1 -17.31 -7.75 21.47
C MET A 1 -16.12 -7.67 20.56
N LEU A 2 -16.31 -7.22 19.35
CA LEU A 2 -15.18 -7.10 18.43
C LEU A 2 -14.14 -6.11 18.92
N SER A 3 -14.58 -4.96 19.47
CA SER A 3 -13.68 -3.96 20.01
C SER A 3 -12.88 -4.47 21.21
N ASP A 4 -13.47 -5.34 22.02
CA ASP A 4 -12.75 -5.95 23.14
C ASP A 4 -11.65 -6.88 22.68
N LEU A 5 -11.93 -7.67 21.63
CA LEU A 5 -10.92 -8.54 21.03
C LEU A 5 -9.79 -7.73 20.42
N LEU A 6 -10.13 -6.62 19.78
CA LEU A 6 -9.13 -5.71 19.22
C LEU A 6 -8.24 -5.12 20.29
N ASP A 7 -8.83 -4.69 21.40
CA ASP A 7 -8.07 -4.10 22.49
C ASP A 7 -7.12 -5.15 23.10
N GLU A 8 -7.61 -6.36 23.31
CA GLU A 8 -6.76 -7.46 23.78
C GLU A 8 -5.63 -7.77 22.80
N PHE A 9 -5.93 -7.79 21.53
CA PHE A 9 -4.94 -8.04 20.49
C PHE A 9 -3.85 -6.97 20.52
N LYS A 10 -4.26 -5.70 20.57
CA LYS A 10 -3.32 -4.58 20.64
C LYS A 10 -2.46 -4.63 21.89
N GLU A 11 -3.04 -4.90 23.03
CA GLU A 11 -2.31 -4.98 24.28
C GLU A 11 -1.27 -6.10 24.24
N GLY A 12 -1.64 -7.25 23.71
CA GLY A 12 -0.72 -8.37 23.58
C GLY A 12 0.42 -8.13 22.63
N MET A 13 0.18 -7.36 21.58
CA MET A 13 1.19 -7.08 20.55
C MET A 13 2.09 -5.90 20.91
N GLU A 14 1.60 -4.99 21.72
CA GLU A 14 2.35 -3.78 22.08
C GLU A 14 3.30 -3.96 23.27
N GLU A 15 3.30 -5.10 23.91
CA GLU A 15 4.23 -5.37 25.00
C GLU A 15 5.55 -5.92 24.46
N PRO A 16 6.69 -5.52 25.04
CA PRO A 16 6.87 -4.48 26.05
C PRO A 16 6.79 -3.11 25.43
N ALA A 17 6.05 -2.24 26.09
CA ALA A 17 5.74 -0.90 25.57
C ALA A 17 6.96 -0.02 25.35
N ALA A 18 8.03 -0.29 26.06
CA ALA A 18 9.22 0.57 26.05
C ALA A 18 9.89 0.68 24.68
N ALA A 19 9.71 -0.33 23.82
CA ALA A 19 10.33 -0.36 22.49
C ALA A 19 9.32 -0.29 21.37
N GLY A 20 8.02 -0.39 21.71
CA GLY A 20 7.00 -0.69 20.72
C GLY A 20 6.49 0.48 19.90
N ASP A 21 6.57 1.69 20.44
CA ASP A 21 5.93 2.83 19.80
C ASP A 21 6.51 3.15 18.43
N ASP A 22 7.82 2.92 18.26
CA ASP A 22 8.52 3.24 17.02
C ASP A 22 9.00 2.00 16.27
N ASP A 23 8.60 0.80 16.70
CA ASP A 23 9.02 -0.43 16.04
C ASP A 23 8.19 -0.69 14.78
N PRO A 24 8.76 -0.48 13.59
CA PRO A 24 8.00 -0.67 12.37
C PRO A 24 7.58 -2.13 12.15
N ASP A 25 8.36 -3.10 12.61
CA ASP A 25 7.99 -4.51 12.47
C ASP A 25 6.68 -4.83 13.17
N THR A 26 6.52 -4.34 14.40
CA THR A 26 5.30 -4.57 15.18
C THR A 26 4.09 -3.92 14.50
N HIS A 27 4.23 -2.66 14.11
CA HIS A 27 3.14 -1.94 13.45
C HIS A 27 2.79 -2.54 12.09
N TYR A 28 3.80 -2.99 11.35
CA TYR A 28 3.58 -3.65 10.06
C TYR A 28 2.76 -4.94 10.25
N ASN A 29 3.15 -5.78 11.20
CA ASN A 29 2.45 -7.03 11.46
C ASN A 29 1.01 -6.79 11.92
N LEU A 30 0.81 -5.78 12.77
CA LEU A 30 -0.53 -5.37 13.20
C LEU A 30 -1.36 -4.88 12.01
N GLY A 31 -0.78 -4.06 11.16
CA GLY A 31 -1.47 -3.53 9.99
C GLY A 31 -1.96 -4.63 9.05
N VAL A 32 -1.08 -5.58 8.75
CA VAL A 32 -1.42 -6.70 7.87
C VAL A 32 -2.50 -7.57 8.51
N ALA A 33 -2.37 -7.86 9.80
CA ALA A 33 -3.37 -8.67 10.51
C ALA A 33 -4.74 -7.99 10.54
N PHE A 34 -4.78 -6.69 10.83
CA PHE A 34 -6.04 -5.95 10.84
C PHE A 34 -6.70 -5.95 9.45
N ARG A 35 -5.89 -5.80 8.40
CA ARG A 35 -6.43 -5.86 7.03
C ARG A 35 -7.07 -7.20 6.74
N GLU A 36 -6.42 -8.28 7.11
CA GLU A 36 -6.95 -9.63 6.93
C GLU A 36 -8.25 -9.85 7.68
N MET A 37 -8.44 -9.13 8.78
CA MET A 37 -9.67 -9.17 9.57
C MET A 37 -10.75 -8.22 9.04
N GLY A 38 -10.48 -7.48 7.99
CA GLY A 38 -11.42 -6.51 7.44
C GLY A 38 -11.49 -5.21 8.21
N LEU A 39 -10.54 -4.94 9.11
CA LEU A 39 -10.52 -3.77 9.96
C LEU A 39 -9.66 -2.70 9.32
N LEU A 40 -10.18 -2.06 8.27
CA LEU A 40 -9.41 -1.15 7.43
C LEU A 40 -8.88 0.07 8.17
N ASP A 41 -9.70 0.69 9.03
CA ASP A 41 -9.25 1.90 9.75
C ASP A 41 -8.09 1.60 10.68
N GLU A 42 -8.16 0.48 11.39
CA GLU A 42 -7.08 0.03 12.27
C GLU A 42 -5.83 -0.31 11.47
N ALA A 43 -6.01 -1.01 10.35
CA ALA A 43 -4.89 -1.35 9.47
C ALA A 43 -4.19 -0.09 8.95
N ILE A 44 -4.98 0.88 8.48
CA ILE A 44 -4.44 2.14 7.97
C ILE A 44 -3.64 2.85 9.07
N GLY A 45 -4.18 2.93 10.29
CA GLY A 45 -3.51 3.58 11.39
C GLY A 45 -2.15 2.98 11.70
N GLU A 46 -2.06 1.64 11.76
CA GLU A 46 -0.80 0.96 12.03
C GLU A 46 0.19 1.11 10.89
N LEU A 47 -0.27 0.98 9.65
CA LEU A 47 0.61 1.14 8.49
C LEU A 47 1.10 2.57 8.33
N GLN A 48 0.30 3.57 8.71
CA GLN A 48 0.75 4.96 8.72
C GLN A 48 1.92 5.16 9.69
N LYS A 49 1.92 4.46 10.81
CA LYS A 49 3.04 4.50 11.76
C LYS A 49 4.31 3.93 11.13
N VAL A 50 4.19 2.82 10.40
CA VAL A 50 5.33 2.24 9.69
C VAL A 50 5.89 3.23 8.67
N CYS A 51 5.02 3.79 7.84
CA CYS A 51 5.43 4.69 6.78
C CYS A 51 6.05 5.98 7.34
N ARG A 52 5.54 6.47 8.47
CA ARG A 52 6.12 7.63 9.15
C ARG A 52 7.53 7.33 9.65
N ALA A 53 7.73 6.13 10.21
CA ALA A 53 9.05 5.69 10.65
C ALA A 53 10.01 5.61 9.45
N LEU A 54 9.56 5.07 8.32
CA LEU A 54 10.36 5.01 7.10
C LEU A 54 10.74 6.40 6.60
N ASP A 55 9.79 7.32 6.59
CA ASP A 55 10.03 8.70 6.16
C ASP A 55 11.04 9.40 7.07
N ASN A 56 11.13 8.97 8.34
CA ASN A 56 12.10 9.50 9.31
C ASN A 56 13.43 8.74 9.30
N GLY A 57 13.62 7.83 8.35
CA GLY A 57 14.89 7.12 8.19
C GLY A 57 15.07 5.90 9.08
N VAL A 58 14.01 5.44 9.74
CA VAL A 58 14.08 4.22 10.57
C VAL A 58 14.24 3.01 9.65
N PRO A 59 15.23 2.14 9.87
CA PRO A 59 15.40 0.96 9.03
C PRO A 59 14.23 -0.01 9.13
N PHE A 60 13.84 -0.55 7.98
CA PHE A 60 12.80 -1.56 7.91
C PHE A 60 13.06 -2.45 6.69
N SER A 61 12.87 -3.76 6.82
CA SER A 61 13.22 -4.74 5.80
C SER A 61 12.29 -4.74 4.59
N GLN A 62 11.07 -4.22 4.71
CA GLN A 62 10.05 -4.31 3.66
C GLN A 62 9.40 -2.96 3.36
N PRO A 63 10.20 -1.96 2.95
CA PRO A 63 9.64 -0.61 2.75
C PRO A 63 8.62 -0.53 1.62
N ILE A 64 8.88 -1.23 0.52
CA ILE A 64 7.94 -1.22 -0.61
C ILE A 64 6.60 -1.81 -0.20
N GLN A 65 6.64 -2.93 0.53
CA GLN A 65 5.44 -3.59 1.01
C GLN A 65 4.64 -2.70 1.98
N ALA A 66 5.34 -1.97 2.86
CA ALA A 66 4.67 -1.07 3.79
C ALA A 66 3.89 0.02 3.04
N TYR A 67 4.54 0.66 2.08
CA TYR A 67 3.88 1.70 1.29
C TYR A 67 2.72 1.15 0.47
N THR A 68 2.91 0.00 -0.17
CA THR A 68 1.86 -0.57 -1.03
C THR A 68 0.69 -1.12 -0.22
N TRP A 69 0.94 -1.71 0.95
CA TRP A 69 -0.15 -2.14 1.83
C TRP A 69 -1.00 -0.96 2.29
N LEU A 70 -0.36 0.14 2.69
CA LEU A 70 -1.11 1.33 3.08
C LEU A 70 -1.92 1.86 1.91
N ALA A 71 -1.32 1.95 0.74
CA ALA A 71 -2.02 2.40 -0.47
C ALA A 71 -3.22 1.51 -0.77
N GLN A 72 -3.05 0.20 -0.72
CA GLN A 72 -4.14 -0.74 -1.00
C GLN A 72 -5.29 -0.60 0.00
N CYS A 73 -4.96 -0.43 1.28
CA CYS A 73 -5.98 -0.20 2.30
C CYS A 73 -6.77 1.08 2.04
N LEU A 74 -6.08 2.12 1.59
CA LEU A 74 -6.75 3.38 1.24
C LEU A 74 -7.67 3.22 0.03
N VAL A 75 -7.25 2.47 -0.99
CA VAL A 75 -8.12 2.15 -2.13
C VAL A 75 -9.37 1.40 -1.63
N ASP A 76 -9.16 0.37 -0.80
CA ASP A 76 -10.26 -0.45 -0.26
C ASP A 76 -11.23 0.40 0.57
N LYS A 77 -10.72 1.43 1.23
CA LYS A 77 -11.53 2.35 2.04
C LYS A 77 -12.30 3.36 1.19
N GLY A 78 -12.02 3.42 -0.11
CA GLY A 78 -12.65 4.41 -0.99
C GLY A 78 -11.86 5.69 -1.13
N ALA A 79 -10.61 5.71 -0.70
CA ALA A 79 -9.73 6.88 -0.75
C ALA A 79 -8.60 6.67 -1.76
N ALA A 80 -8.96 6.29 -2.99
CA ALA A 80 -7.99 5.93 -4.03
C ALA A 80 -7.04 7.09 -4.36
N GLN A 81 -7.53 8.33 -4.35
CA GLN A 81 -6.67 9.48 -4.64
C GLN A 81 -5.56 9.62 -3.59
N ALA A 82 -5.88 9.37 -2.32
CA ALA A 82 -4.87 9.40 -1.27
C ALA A 82 -3.85 8.27 -1.42
N ALA A 83 -4.28 7.13 -1.96
CA ALA A 83 -3.40 5.98 -2.14
C ALA A 83 -2.26 6.24 -3.12
N VAL A 84 -2.49 7.05 -4.14
CA VAL A 84 -1.51 7.34 -5.20
C VAL A 84 -0.20 7.83 -4.62
N ARG A 85 -0.27 8.73 -3.63
CA ARG A 85 0.92 9.27 -2.98
C ARG A 85 1.82 8.17 -2.41
N TRP A 86 1.23 7.14 -1.83
CA TRP A 86 1.98 6.07 -1.20
C TRP A 86 2.58 5.13 -2.24
N TYR A 87 1.88 4.89 -3.34
CA TYR A 87 2.48 4.16 -4.46
C TYR A 87 3.68 4.92 -5.02
N GLU A 88 3.60 6.24 -5.15
CA GLU A 88 4.73 7.05 -5.61
C GLU A 88 5.93 6.91 -4.67
N LYS A 89 5.70 6.91 -3.37
CA LYS A 89 6.77 6.69 -2.40
C LYS A 89 7.41 5.31 -2.58
N ALA A 90 6.61 4.29 -2.87
CA ALA A 90 7.13 2.94 -3.13
C ALA A 90 8.08 2.93 -4.33
N LEU A 91 7.74 3.67 -5.39
CA LEU A 91 8.59 3.75 -6.58
C LEU A 91 9.95 4.38 -6.29
N HIS A 92 10.05 5.22 -5.28
CA HIS A 92 11.29 5.92 -4.93
C HIS A 92 12.12 5.18 -3.89
N VAL A 93 11.72 3.98 -3.48
CA VAL A 93 12.52 3.19 -2.56
C VAL A 93 13.82 2.79 -3.26
N LYS A 94 14.94 3.05 -2.60
CA LYS A 94 16.26 2.76 -3.15
C LYS A 94 16.40 1.26 -3.41
N GLY A 95 16.86 0.92 -4.61
CA GLY A 95 17.10 -0.48 -4.97
C GLY A 95 15.85 -1.24 -5.42
N ILE A 96 14.74 -0.54 -5.65
CA ILE A 96 13.52 -1.21 -6.14
C ILE A 96 13.80 -1.93 -7.46
N SER A 97 13.37 -3.19 -7.56
CA SER A 97 13.55 -4.00 -8.76
C SER A 97 12.60 -3.58 -9.88
N ASP A 98 12.93 -3.94 -11.12
CA ASP A 98 12.06 -3.66 -12.25
C ASP A 98 10.70 -4.37 -12.10
N ASP A 99 10.70 -5.60 -11.59
CA ASP A 99 9.46 -6.34 -11.35
C ASP A 99 8.57 -5.63 -10.32
N SER A 100 9.18 -5.11 -9.26
CA SER A 100 8.43 -4.36 -8.25
C SER A 100 7.88 -3.06 -8.81
N LYS A 101 8.64 -2.38 -9.67
CA LYS A 101 8.15 -1.16 -10.34
C LYS A 101 6.91 -1.45 -11.17
N LEU A 102 6.93 -2.54 -11.95
CA LEU A 102 5.77 -2.92 -12.76
C LEU A 102 4.53 -3.13 -11.91
N ALA A 103 4.69 -3.85 -10.79
CA ALA A 103 3.58 -4.10 -9.87
C ALA A 103 3.04 -2.78 -9.30
N VAL A 104 3.93 -1.86 -8.92
CA VAL A 104 3.50 -0.58 -8.35
C VAL A 104 2.80 0.28 -9.39
N TYR A 105 3.34 0.38 -10.61
CA TYR A 105 2.67 1.13 -11.69
C TYR A 105 1.29 0.55 -12.00
N TYR A 106 1.18 -0.77 -12.04
CA TYR A 106 -0.10 -1.43 -12.28
C TYR A 106 -1.11 -1.08 -11.20
N ASP A 107 -0.71 -1.19 -9.93
CA ASP A 107 -1.58 -0.87 -8.80
C ASP A 107 -1.94 0.61 -8.78
N MET A 108 -0.98 1.48 -9.12
CA MET A 108 -1.21 2.92 -9.19
C MET A 108 -2.23 3.25 -10.28
N ALA A 109 -2.13 2.58 -11.43
CA ALA A 109 -3.10 2.76 -12.50
C ALA A 109 -4.51 2.38 -12.04
N ASN A 110 -4.63 1.27 -11.31
CA ASN A 110 -5.92 0.87 -10.74
C ASN A 110 -6.46 1.92 -9.76
N ALA A 111 -5.58 2.51 -8.95
CA ALA A 111 -5.98 3.54 -8.00
C ALA A 111 -6.46 4.80 -8.72
N PHE A 112 -5.76 5.22 -9.77
CA PHE A 112 -6.21 6.36 -10.59
C PHE A 112 -7.57 6.10 -11.23
N GLU A 113 -7.77 4.90 -11.74
CA GLU A 113 -9.06 4.53 -12.34
C GLU A 113 -10.18 4.58 -11.30
N ALA A 114 -9.93 4.04 -10.11
CA ALA A 114 -10.87 4.09 -9.01
C ALA A 114 -11.18 5.51 -8.57
N ALA A 115 -10.21 6.42 -8.70
CA ALA A 115 -10.39 7.83 -8.38
C ALA A 115 -11.05 8.63 -9.50
N GLY A 116 -11.35 7.99 -10.64
CA GLY A 116 -11.98 8.65 -11.77
C GLY A 116 -11.01 9.40 -12.69
N ASN A 117 -9.72 9.22 -12.51
CA ASN A 117 -8.70 9.88 -13.35
C ASN A 117 -8.23 8.92 -14.44
N LYS A 118 -8.99 8.86 -15.52
CA LYS A 118 -8.72 7.95 -16.64
C LYS A 118 -7.39 8.24 -17.32
N ASN A 119 -7.04 9.50 -17.49
CA ASN A 119 -5.80 9.85 -18.19
C ASN A 119 -4.57 9.38 -17.42
N ALA A 120 -4.54 9.61 -16.11
CA ALA A 120 -3.42 9.14 -15.30
C ALA A 120 -3.40 7.61 -15.22
N ALA A 121 -4.57 6.96 -15.15
CA ALA A 121 -4.64 5.50 -15.18
C ALA A 121 -4.03 4.96 -16.47
N LEU A 122 -4.41 5.54 -17.60
CA LEU A 122 -3.90 5.13 -18.91
C LEU A 122 -2.38 5.30 -18.98
N ASP A 123 -1.87 6.45 -18.53
CA ASP A 123 -0.42 6.71 -18.54
C ASP A 123 0.34 5.64 -17.75
N ASN A 124 -0.17 5.24 -16.60
CA ASN A 124 0.49 4.24 -15.77
C ASN A 124 0.37 2.84 -16.35
N PHE A 125 -0.78 2.48 -16.94
CA PHE A 125 -0.89 1.21 -17.66
C PHE A 125 0.05 1.18 -18.87
N MET A 126 0.24 2.30 -19.55
CA MET A 126 1.17 2.38 -20.68
C MET A 126 2.63 2.18 -20.24
N GLU A 127 2.99 2.64 -19.04
CA GLU A 127 4.31 2.36 -18.48
C GLU A 127 4.53 0.85 -18.33
N VAL A 128 3.51 0.15 -17.82
CA VAL A 128 3.57 -1.30 -17.66
C VAL A 128 3.66 -1.98 -19.03
N TYR A 129 2.78 -1.61 -19.94
CA TYR A 129 2.72 -2.18 -21.29
C TYR A 129 4.03 -1.99 -22.04
N GLY A 130 4.64 -0.81 -21.93
CA GLY A 130 5.90 -0.52 -22.57
C GLY A 130 7.05 -1.40 -22.08
N SER A 131 6.96 -1.90 -20.84
CA SER A 131 7.96 -2.81 -20.28
C SER A 131 7.63 -4.28 -20.53
N ASN A 132 6.34 -4.64 -20.52
CA ASN A 132 5.89 -6.02 -20.71
C ASN A 132 4.43 -6.01 -21.20
N ILE A 133 4.24 -6.27 -22.49
CA ILE A 133 2.92 -6.23 -23.09
C ILE A 133 1.99 -7.33 -22.58
N ASP A 134 2.57 -8.36 -21.99
CA ASP A 134 1.81 -9.51 -21.46
C ASP A 134 1.57 -9.44 -19.96
N TYR A 135 1.89 -8.30 -19.34
CA TYR A 135 1.73 -8.18 -17.89
C TYR A 135 0.25 -8.19 -17.52
N ARG A 136 -0.16 -9.24 -16.80
CA ARG A 136 -1.55 -9.43 -16.35
C ARG A 136 -2.53 -9.08 -17.49
N ASP A 137 -3.54 -8.28 -17.21
CA ASP A 137 -4.56 -7.86 -18.17
C ASP A 137 -4.31 -6.45 -18.73
N VAL A 138 -3.06 -5.98 -18.71
CA VAL A 138 -2.74 -4.57 -19.02
C VAL A 138 -3.21 -4.16 -20.40
N ALA A 139 -3.08 -5.03 -21.40
CA ALA A 139 -3.53 -4.70 -22.77
C ALA A 139 -5.04 -4.46 -22.79
N ASP A 140 -5.81 -5.30 -22.09
CA ASP A 140 -7.27 -5.18 -22.02
C ASP A 140 -7.67 -3.91 -21.27
N ARG A 141 -6.94 -3.57 -20.18
CA ARG A 141 -7.22 -2.37 -19.40
C ARG A 141 -7.02 -1.10 -20.23
N ILE A 142 -5.92 -1.06 -21.00
CA ILE A 142 -5.65 0.07 -21.90
C ILE A 142 -6.78 0.21 -22.93
N ARG A 143 -7.16 -0.90 -23.55
CA ARG A 143 -8.22 -0.91 -24.55
C ARG A 143 -9.54 -0.39 -23.98
N SER A 144 -9.86 -0.83 -22.78
CA SER A 144 -11.08 -0.43 -22.09
C SER A 144 -11.09 1.08 -21.78
N LEU A 145 -9.96 1.64 -21.38
CA LEU A 145 -9.84 3.06 -21.05
C LEU A 145 -9.86 3.98 -22.25
N ARG A 146 -9.54 3.46 -23.42
CA ARG A 146 -9.53 4.23 -24.66
C ARG A 146 -10.89 4.32 -25.35
N LYS A 147 -11.87 3.59 -24.87
CA LYS A 147 -13.23 3.65 -25.43
C LYS A 147 -13.99 4.94 -25.07
#